data_924fcf985b1445ccf9d41f7e5dd3c9b4
#
_entry.id   924fcf985b1445ccf9d41f7e5dd3c9b4
#
_cell.length_a   1.000
_cell.length_b   1.000
_cell.length_c   1.000
_cell.angle_alpha   90.00
_cell.angle_beta   90.00
_cell.angle_gamma   90.00
#
_symmetry.space_group_name_H-M   'P 1'
#
loop_
_entity.id
_entity.type
_entity.pdbx_description
1 polymer ?
#
loop_
_entity_poly.entity_id
_entity_poly.type
_entity_poly.pdbx_seq_one_letter_code
_entity_poly.pdbx_strand_id
1 'polypeptide(L)'
;MTKSLISLTFKKCRKEKRPALLTYTVAGDNTKKKSLEILNSISNHADIFELGFPHNTPIADGGQIQTSAYRAIKKGIKMKDVFQIVKKFKKNNNTKPVILMGYYNMVYQFGENRFLKKCKQVGVNGLIVVDLPWPDNKPFAKKCKKNSITFVQLLSPTTSKKRMKKIINDSHNMIYYISTLGTTGSKLKLS
;
A
#
# COMPACT_ATOMS: atom_id res chain seq x y z
N MET A 1 2.21 -20.78 11.19
CA MET A 1 2.24 -19.40 10.67
C MET A 1 0.85 -18.79 10.79
N THR A 2 0.70 -17.69 11.47
CA THR A 2 -0.56 -16.94 11.54
C THR A 2 -0.96 -16.47 10.13
N LYS A 3 -2.21 -16.73 9.73
CA LYS A 3 -2.72 -16.31 8.41
C LYS A 3 -2.68 -14.79 8.30
N SER A 4 -2.18 -14.26 7.17
CA SER A 4 -2.17 -12.82 6.91
C SER A 4 -3.59 -12.25 6.94
N LEU A 5 -3.74 -11.07 7.57
CA LEU A 5 -5.03 -10.38 7.64
C LEU A 5 -5.57 -10.05 6.23
N ILE A 6 -4.69 -9.73 5.28
CA ILE A 6 -5.05 -9.53 3.86
C ILE A 6 -5.68 -10.81 3.28
N SER A 7 -5.04 -11.97 3.48
CA SER A 7 -5.59 -13.26 3.03
C SER A 7 -6.92 -13.59 3.69
N LEU A 8 -7.08 -13.30 4.97
CA LEU A 8 -8.33 -13.53 5.69
C LEU A 8 -9.46 -12.66 5.12
N THR A 9 -9.16 -11.39 4.81
CA THR A 9 -10.11 -10.46 4.19
C THR A 9 -10.57 -10.94 2.82
N PHE A 10 -9.66 -11.34 1.94
CA PHE A 10 -10.04 -11.91 0.64
C PHE A 10 -10.88 -13.19 0.76
N LYS A 11 -10.55 -14.06 1.73
CA LYS A 11 -11.35 -15.27 2.00
C LYS A 11 -12.77 -14.93 2.47
N LYS A 12 -12.90 -13.91 3.34
CA LYS A 12 -14.21 -13.40 3.80
C LYS A 12 -15.03 -12.92 2.60
N CYS A 13 -14.50 -12.00 1.79
CA CYS A 13 -15.19 -11.45 0.61
C CYS A 13 -15.60 -12.56 -0.38
N ARG A 14 -14.73 -13.57 -0.59
CA ARG A 14 -15.06 -14.72 -1.43
C ARG A 14 -16.24 -15.53 -0.89
N LYS A 15 -16.31 -15.76 0.43
CA LYS A 15 -17.48 -16.41 1.05
C LYS A 15 -18.76 -15.61 0.87
N GLU A 16 -18.65 -14.28 0.92
CA GLU A 16 -19.74 -13.34 0.68
C GLU A 16 -20.06 -13.16 -0.82
N LYS A 17 -19.39 -13.89 -1.72
CA LYS A 17 -19.55 -13.83 -3.19
C LYS A 17 -19.44 -12.43 -3.76
N ARG A 18 -18.56 -11.60 -3.18
CA ARG A 18 -18.30 -10.24 -3.63
C ARG A 18 -16.79 -9.96 -3.75
N PRO A 19 -16.38 -8.97 -4.56
CA PRO A 19 -15.01 -8.47 -4.56
C PRO A 19 -14.68 -7.74 -3.25
N ALA A 20 -13.40 -7.68 -2.91
CA ALA A 20 -12.92 -6.81 -1.85
C ALA A 20 -12.77 -5.38 -2.37
N LEU A 21 -13.27 -4.41 -1.62
CA LEU A 21 -13.07 -2.98 -1.93
C LEU A 21 -11.77 -2.50 -1.25
N LEU A 22 -10.83 -2.05 -2.08
CA LEU A 22 -9.61 -1.39 -1.65
C LEU A 22 -9.77 0.13 -1.87
N THR A 23 -9.41 0.92 -0.87
CA THR A 23 -9.45 2.38 -0.95
C THR A 23 -8.08 2.98 -0.74
N TYR A 24 -7.72 3.97 -1.55
CA TYR A 24 -6.46 4.69 -1.45
C TYR A 24 -6.67 6.10 -0.93
N THR A 25 -5.82 6.53 0.01
CA THR A 25 -5.75 7.93 0.48
C THR A 25 -4.30 8.33 0.75
N VAL A 26 -3.97 9.61 0.57
CA VAL A 26 -2.64 10.14 0.90
C VAL A 26 -2.59 10.55 2.37
N ALA A 27 -1.60 10.06 3.11
CA ALA A 27 -1.42 10.40 4.51
C ALA A 27 -1.11 11.90 4.69
N GLY A 28 -1.89 12.56 5.54
CA GLY A 28 -1.66 13.97 5.87
C GLY A 28 -2.19 14.96 4.84
N ASP A 29 -2.89 14.52 3.80
CA ASP A 29 -3.59 15.45 2.91
C ASP A 29 -4.56 16.30 3.72
N ASN A 30 -4.48 17.61 3.56
CA ASN A 30 -5.02 18.64 4.45
C ASN A 30 -4.41 18.61 5.87
N THR A 31 -4.70 17.61 6.69
CA THR A 31 -4.13 17.46 8.04
C THR A 31 -4.05 16.00 8.45
N LYS A 32 -3.22 15.69 9.45
CA LYS A 32 -3.14 14.35 10.06
C LYS A 32 -4.48 13.91 10.67
N LYS A 33 -5.22 14.86 11.27
CA LYS A 33 -6.56 14.62 11.85
C LYS A 33 -7.54 14.25 10.74
N LYS A 34 -7.56 15.00 9.64
CA LYS A 34 -8.46 14.75 8.50
C LYS A 34 -8.19 13.40 7.84
N SER A 35 -6.92 13.01 7.67
CA SER A 35 -6.58 11.67 7.18
C SER A 35 -7.16 10.56 8.05
N LEU A 36 -7.09 10.70 9.38
CA LEU A 36 -7.67 9.71 10.28
C LEU A 36 -9.20 9.71 10.24
N GLU A 37 -9.83 10.88 10.14
CA GLU A 37 -11.29 11.01 9.98
C GLU A 37 -11.77 10.31 8.71
N ILE A 38 -11.09 10.53 7.58
CA ILE A 38 -11.42 9.88 6.31
C ILE A 38 -11.33 8.36 6.45
N LEU A 39 -10.20 7.82 6.97
CA LEU A 39 -10.03 6.39 7.16
C LEU A 39 -11.14 5.79 8.03
N ASN A 40 -11.52 6.46 9.13
CA ASN A 40 -12.59 6.00 10.00
C ASN A 40 -13.96 6.05 9.31
N SER A 41 -14.26 7.12 8.55
CA SER A 41 -15.53 7.28 7.86
C SER A 41 -15.77 6.19 6.82
N ILE A 42 -14.73 5.76 6.10
CA ILE A 42 -14.83 4.71 5.10
C ILE A 42 -14.64 3.29 5.67
N SER A 43 -14.34 3.16 6.98
CA SER A 43 -13.95 1.87 7.58
C SER A 43 -15.06 0.81 7.53
N ASN A 44 -16.32 1.20 7.51
CA ASN A 44 -17.44 0.27 7.42
C ASN A 44 -17.74 -0.18 5.98
N HIS A 45 -17.19 0.52 4.98
CA HIS A 45 -17.48 0.29 3.56
C HIS A 45 -16.31 -0.35 2.82
N ALA A 46 -15.07 -0.13 3.26
CA ALA A 46 -13.88 -0.69 2.65
C ALA A 46 -13.36 -1.94 3.39
N ASP A 47 -12.75 -2.83 2.64
CA ASP A 47 -12.18 -4.07 3.14
C ASP A 47 -10.69 -3.96 3.44
N ILE A 48 -9.95 -3.24 2.59
CA ILE A 48 -8.49 -3.02 2.69
C ILE A 48 -8.21 -1.54 2.48
N PHE A 49 -7.28 -0.99 3.26
CA PHE A 49 -6.94 0.43 3.25
C PHE A 49 -5.52 0.61 2.72
N GLU A 50 -5.38 1.31 1.62
CA GLU A 50 -4.09 1.75 1.09
C GLU A 50 -3.84 3.19 1.55
N LEU A 51 -2.77 3.39 2.29
CA LEU A 51 -2.35 4.68 2.78
C LEU A 51 -1.02 5.07 2.13
N GLY A 52 -1.05 6.05 1.23
CA GLY A 52 0.12 6.59 0.58
C GLY A 52 0.97 7.43 1.53
N PHE A 53 2.27 7.14 1.66
CA PHE A 53 3.19 8.07 2.29
C PHE A 53 3.71 9.04 1.24
N PRO A 54 3.49 10.38 1.42
CA PRO A 54 3.73 11.34 0.36
C PRO A 54 5.21 11.47 0.01
N HIS A 55 5.49 11.63 -1.28
CA HIS A 55 6.82 11.86 -1.85
C HIS A 55 6.81 13.11 -2.71
N ASN A 56 7.94 13.81 -2.77
CA ASN A 56 8.07 15.07 -3.53
C ASN A 56 8.20 14.87 -5.05
N THR A 57 8.55 13.65 -5.48
CA THR A 57 8.73 13.30 -6.91
C THR A 57 7.95 12.02 -7.22
N PRO A 58 6.62 12.06 -7.17
CA PRO A 58 5.77 10.87 -7.30
C PRO A 58 5.52 10.51 -8.77
N ILE A 59 6.54 10.03 -9.47
CA ILE A 59 6.58 9.80 -10.93
C ILE A 59 5.54 8.79 -11.45
N ALA A 60 5.08 7.88 -10.59
CA ALA A 60 4.07 6.88 -10.95
C ALA A 60 2.63 7.35 -10.69
N ASP A 61 2.46 8.49 -10.03
CA ASP A 61 1.16 8.98 -9.60
C ASP A 61 0.57 9.98 -10.60
N GLY A 62 -0.75 9.97 -10.75
CA GLY A 62 -1.49 10.99 -11.52
C GLY A 62 -1.66 12.29 -10.77
N GLY A 63 -2.05 13.36 -11.49
CA GLY A 63 -2.08 14.74 -10.99
C GLY A 63 -2.85 14.93 -9.68
N GLN A 64 -3.95 14.22 -9.47
CA GLN A 64 -4.73 14.32 -8.22
C GLN A 64 -3.93 13.82 -7.01
N ILE A 65 -3.24 12.69 -7.16
CA ILE A 65 -2.42 12.10 -6.10
C ILE A 65 -1.17 12.95 -5.87
N GLN A 66 -0.53 13.44 -6.94
CA GLN A 66 0.60 14.38 -6.85
C GLN A 66 0.19 15.64 -6.06
N THR A 67 -0.96 16.22 -6.36
CA THR A 67 -1.49 17.39 -5.67
C THR A 67 -1.76 17.10 -4.20
N SER A 68 -2.33 15.94 -3.87
CA SER A 68 -2.54 15.48 -2.50
C SER A 68 -1.22 15.32 -1.74
N ALA A 69 -0.22 14.69 -2.37
CA ALA A 69 1.11 14.51 -1.79
C ALA A 69 1.79 15.87 -1.53
N TYR A 70 1.70 16.80 -2.49
CA TYR A 70 2.23 18.16 -2.33
C TYR A 70 1.58 18.89 -1.15
N ARG A 71 0.23 18.86 -1.03
CA ARG A 71 -0.47 19.47 0.11
C ARG A 71 0.00 18.90 1.44
N ALA A 72 0.15 17.57 1.52
CA ALA A 72 0.61 16.90 2.72
C ALA A 72 2.05 17.31 3.10
N ILE A 73 2.98 17.34 2.12
CA ILE A 73 4.37 17.75 2.32
C ILE A 73 4.45 19.21 2.76
N LYS A 74 3.70 20.11 2.10
CA LYS A 74 3.63 21.54 2.47
C LYS A 74 3.14 21.74 3.91
N LYS A 75 2.28 20.84 4.43
CA LYS A 75 1.83 20.83 5.83
C LYS A 75 2.80 20.10 6.79
N GLY A 76 3.99 19.72 6.31
CA GLY A 76 5.06 19.16 7.13
C GLY A 76 4.84 17.73 7.56
N ILE A 77 4.07 16.93 6.81
CA ILE A 77 3.92 15.49 7.08
C ILE A 77 5.28 14.79 7.04
N LYS A 78 5.53 13.91 7.99
CA LYS A 78 6.74 13.08 8.05
C LYS A 78 6.36 11.61 8.19
N MET A 79 7.27 10.70 7.87
CA MET A 79 7.03 9.25 8.00
C MET A 79 6.55 8.85 9.41
N LYS A 80 7.04 9.48 10.46
CA LYS A 80 6.56 9.26 11.84
C LYS A 80 5.06 9.53 12.00
N ASP A 81 4.54 10.49 11.27
CA ASP A 81 3.13 10.88 11.33
C ASP A 81 2.25 9.87 10.59
N VAL A 82 2.75 9.33 9.45
CA VAL A 82 2.10 8.20 8.74
C VAL A 82 1.92 7.02 9.69
N PHE A 83 2.97 6.63 10.41
CA PHE A 83 2.88 5.56 11.41
C PHE A 83 1.89 5.89 12.54
N GLN A 84 1.81 7.14 12.98
CA GLN A 84 0.84 7.55 14.00
C GLN A 84 -0.61 7.45 13.49
N ILE A 85 -0.87 7.84 12.23
CA ILE A 85 -2.19 7.70 11.59
C ILE A 85 -2.59 6.22 11.59
N VAL A 86 -1.70 5.33 11.10
CA VAL A 86 -1.97 3.88 11.09
C VAL A 86 -2.24 3.37 12.51
N LYS A 87 -1.39 3.71 13.48
CA LYS A 87 -1.55 3.27 14.88
C LYS A 87 -2.90 3.67 15.45
N LYS A 88 -3.32 4.93 15.24
CA LYS A 88 -4.61 5.45 15.70
C LYS A 88 -5.77 4.76 15.00
N PHE A 89 -5.71 4.57 13.68
CA PHE A 89 -6.73 3.86 12.92
C PHE A 89 -6.87 2.41 13.41
N LYS A 90 -5.77 1.70 13.58
CA LYS A 90 -5.75 0.28 14.02
C LYS A 90 -6.27 0.08 15.44
N LYS A 91 -6.28 1.10 16.29
CA LYS A 91 -6.83 1.01 17.65
C LYS A 91 -8.31 0.57 17.64
N ASN A 92 -9.10 1.10 16.72
CA ASN A 92 -10.53 0.80 16.59
C ASN A 92 -10.86 -0.12 15.41
N ASN A 93 -9.90 -0.37 14.53
CA ASN A 93 -10.06 -1.11 13.26
C ASN A 93 -8.99 -2.22 13.13
N ASN A 94 -8.74 -2.99 14.19
CA ASN A 94 -7.67 -3.99 14.24
C ASN A 94 -7.81 -5.12 13.22
N THR A 95 -9.05 -5.45 12.81
CA THR A 95 -9.37 -6.47 11.79
C THR A 95 -9.27 -5.96 10.36
N LYS A 96 -9.12 -4.66 10.14
CA LYS A 96 -9.02 -4.05 8.80
C LYS A 96 -7.54 -4.01 8.35
N PRO A 97 -7.17 -4.65 7.23
CA PRO A 97 -5.80 -4.57 6.72
C PRO A 97 -5.43 -3.15 6.29
N VAL A 98 -4.22 -2.73 6.63
CA VAL A 98 -3.62 -1.49 6.15
C VAL A 98 -2.37 -1.82 5.34
N ILE A 99 -2.31 -1.31 4.11
CA ILE A 99 -1.17 -1.38 3.20
C ILE A 99 -0.58 0.03 3.09
N LEU A 100 0.71 0.18 3.35
CA LEU A 100 1.40 1.44 3.03
C LEU A 100 1.87 1.39 1.58
N MET A 101 1.69 2.49 0.86
CA MET A 101 2.11 2.63 -0.53
C MET A 101 3.02 3.85 -0.70
N GLY A 102 4.08 3.70 -1.48
CA GLY A 102 4.97 4.82 -1.82
C GLY A 102 6.26 4.38 -2.49
N TYR A 103 7.29 5.20 -2.34
CA TYR A 103 8.54 5.09 -3.07
C TYR A 103 9.68 4.55 -2.20
N TYR A 104 10.55 3.73 -2.80
CA TYR A 104 11.61 3.03 -2.08
C TYR A 104 12.60 3.96 -1.39
N ASN A 105 12.92 5.11 -2.01
CA ASN A 105 13.82 6.08 -1.41
C ASN A 105 13.40 6.48 0.02
N MET A 106 12.11 6.65 0.27
CA MET A 106 11.60 6.98 1.61
C MET A 106 11.83 5.86 2.62
N VAL A 107 11.73 4.60 2.18
CA VAL A 107 12.01 3.41 3.00
C VAL A 107 13.51 3.30 3.26
N TYR A 108 14.32 3.50 2.22
CA TYR A 108 15.79 3.46 2.28
C TYR A 108 16.34 4.51 3.25
N GLN A 109 15.92 5.77 3.13
CA GLN A 109 16.32 6.88 4.00
C GLN A 109 15.89 6.66 5.47
N PHE A 110 14.74 6.06 5.70
CA PHE A 110 14.30 5.70 7.05
C PHE A 110 15.13 4.54 7.65
N GLY A 111 15.75 3.73 6.79
CA GLY A 111 16.40 2.46 7.09
C GLY A 111 15.44 1.28 7.09
N GLU A 112 15.58 0.36 6.14
CA GLU A 112 14.63 -0.74 5.89
C GLU A 112 14.24 -1.52 7.14
N ASN A 113 15.21 -1.95 7.96
CA ASN A 113 14.93 -2.73 9.15
C ASN A 113 14.14 -1.93 10.20
N ARG A 114 14.49 -0.65 10.38
CA ARG A 114 13.79 0.26 11.28
C ARG A 114 12.37 0.55 10.78
N PHE A 115 12.21 0.73 9.47
CA PHE A 115 10.92 0.93 8.82
C PHE A 115 10.00 -0.28 9.02
N LEU A 116 10.49 -1.50 8.72
CA LEU A 116 9.71 -2.73 8.87
C LEU A 116 9.36 -3.03 10.33
N LYS A 117 10.30 -2.82 11.26
CA LYS A 117 10.01 -2.93 12.70
C LYS A 117 8.88 -1.97 13.11
N LYS A 118 8.93 -0.73 12.60
CA LYS A 118 7.89 0.27 12.90
C LYS A 118 6.55 -0.10 12.24
N CYS A 119 6.54 -0.54 10.99
CA CYS A 119 5.35 -1.06 10.31
C CYS A 119 4.66 -2.16 11.15
N LYS A 120 5.43 -3.15 11.60
CA LYS A 120 4.92 -4.24 12.44
C LYS A 120 4.32 -3.71 13.75
N GLN A 121 5.02 -2.79 14.44
CA GLN A 121 4.57 -2.21 15.71
C GLN A 121 3.24 -1.46 15.61
N VAL A 122 2.97 -0.80 14.48
CA VAL A 122 1.76 0.01 14.31
C VAL A 122 0.63 -0.76 13.60
N GLY A 123 0.86 -2.00 13.17
CA GLY A 123 -0.15 -2.87 12.58
C GLY A 123 -0.31 -2.74 11.07
N VAL A 124 0.74 -2.31 10.34
CA VAL A 124 0.79 -2.39 8.87
C VAL A 124 0.81 -3.86 8.44
N ASN A 125 0.00 -4.22 7.46
CA ASN A 125 -0.18 -5.59 6.97
C ASN A 125 0.49 -5.83 5.62
N GLY A 126 0.70 -4.79 4.83
CA GLY A 126 1.34 -4.89 3.52
C GLY A 126 2.07 -3.63 3.11
N LEU A 127 2.91 -3.76 2.09
CA LEU A 127 3.65 -2.67 1.45
C LEU A 127 3.53 -2.78 -0.07
N ILE A 128 3.22 -1.65 -0.72
CA ILE A 128 3.38 -1.43 -2.16
C ILE A 128 4.52 -0.43 -2.34
N VAL A 129 5.59 -0.83 -3.00
CA VAL A 129 6.72 0.03 -3.34
C VAL A 129 6.78 0.13 -4.86
N VAL A 130 6.33 1.27 -5.39
CA VAL A 130 5.98 1.42 -6.81
C VAL A 130 7.19 1.45 -7.73
N ASP A 131 8.35 1.85 -7.23
CA ASP A 131 9.62 1.99 -7.94
C ASP A 131 10.65 0.89 -7.62
N LEU A 132 10.23 -0.20 -6.96
CA LEU A 132 11.09 -1.35 -6.66
C LEU A 132 10.54 -2.63 -7.33
N PRO A 133 10.80 -2.84 -8.62
CA PRO A 133 10.23 -3.95 -9.39
C PRO A 133 10.93 -5.29 -9.09
N TRP A 134 10.29 -6.39 -9.50
CA TRP A 134 10.92 -7.71 -9.54
C TRP A 134 11.96 -7.76 -10.69
N PRO A 135 13.16 -8.33 -10.49
CA PRO A 135 13.62 -9.12 -9.34
C PRO A 135 14.32 -8.32 -8.24
N ASP A 136 14.54 -7.03 -8.41
CA ASP A 136 15.35 -6.19 -7.51
C ASP A 136 14.72 -6.07 -6.11
N ASN A 137 13.39 -6.22 -6.02
CA ASN A 137 12.68 -6.22 -4.74
C ASN A 137 12.89 -7.49 -3.88
N LYS A 138 13.45 -8.58 -4.42
CA LYS A 138 13.55 -9.86 -3.68
C LYS A 138 14.19 -9.74 -2.29
N PRO A 139 15.33 -9.04 -2.11
CA PRO A 139 15.94 -8.90 -0.79
C PRO A 139 15.00 -8.21 0.21
N PHE A 140 14.35 -7.13 -0.22
CA PHE A 140 13.42 -6.37 0.62
C PHE A 140 12.12 -7.15 0.89
N ALA A 141 11.55 -7.80 -0.11
CA ALA A 141 10.38 -8.66 0.05
C ALA A 141 10.62 -9.81 1.05
N LYS A 142 11.84 -10.39 1.05
CA LYS A 142 12.25 -11.39 2.06
C LYS A 142 12.27 -10.80 3.48
N LYS A 143 12.75 -9.55 3.64
CA LYS A 143 12.71 -8.83 4.92
C LYS A 143 11.27 -8.54 5.36
N CYS A 144 10.40 -8.12 4.44
CA CYS A 144 8.97 -7.94 4.70
C CYS A 144 8.33 -9.23 5.24
N LYS A 145 8.53 -10.36 4.55
CA LYS A 145 8.01 -11.68 4.96
C LYS A 145 8.46 -12.08 6.36
N LYS A 146 9.75 -11.87 6.71
CA LYS A 146 10.28 -12.11 8.07
C LYS A 146 9.58 -11.26 9.14
N ASN A 147 9.08 -10.09 8.78
CA ASN A 147 8.32 -9.20 9.66
C ASN A 147 6.80 -9.42 9.59
N SER A 148 6.32 -10.47 8.93
CA SER A 148 4.89 -10.76 8.72
C SER A 148 4.15 -9.66 7.94
N ILE A 149 4.86 -8.94 7.08
CA ILE A 149 4.34 -7.91 6.20
C ILE A 149 4.30 -8.47 4.78
N THR A 150 3.17 -8.34 4.10
CA THR A 150 3.02 -8.71 2.70
C THR A 150 3.72 -7.67 1.82
N PHE A 151 4.75 -8.06 1.07
CA PHE A 151 5.22 -7.24 -0.04
C PHE A 151 4.32 -7.53 -1.24
N VAL A 152 3.55 -6.54 -1.67
CA VAL A 152 2.61 -6.67 -2.78
C VAL A 152 3.37 -6.52 -4.10
N GLN A 153 3.41 -7.59 -4.89
CA GLN A 153 4.02 -7.57 -6.21
C GLN A 153 3.11 -6.89 -7.22
N LEU A 154 3.70 -6.09 -8.11
CA LEU A 154 2.99 -5.40 -9.17
C LEU A 154 3.13 -6.17 -10.49
N LEU A 155 2.01 -6.32 -11.20
CA LEU A 155 1.95 -6.82 -12.57
C LEU A 155 1.28 -5.75 -13.44
N SER A 156 1.65 -5.72 -14.73
CA SER A 156 1.06 -4.81 -15.71
C SER A 156 0.73 -5.56 -17.01
N PRO A 157 -0.06 -5.00 -17.92
CA PRO A 157 -0.35 -5.59 -19.23
C PRO A 157 0.92 -5.86 -20.07
N THR A 158 1.98 -5.09 -19.84
CA THR A 158 3.28 -5.26 -20.51
C THR A 158 4.17 -6.34 -19.89
N THR A 159 3.76 -6.95 -18.78
CA THR A 159 4.52 -8.02 -18.13
C THR A 159 4.43 -9.30 -18.94
N SER A 160 5.55 -9.79 -19.50
CA SER A 160 5.57 -11.03 -20.28
C SER A 160 5.09 -12.23 -19.45
N LYS A 161 4.45 -13.23 -20.10
CA LYS A 161 3.95 -14.45 -19.44
C LYS A 161 5.05 -15.16 -18.64
N LYS A 162 6.29 -15.23 -19.16
CA LYS A 162 7.44 -15.85 -18.48
C LYS A 162 7.80 -15.09 -17.19
N ARG A 163 7.82 -13.75 -17.24
CA ARG A 163 8.09 -12.89 -16.07
C ARG A 163 6.95 -12.97 -15.05
N MET A 164 5.69 -12.93 -15.52
CA MET A 164 4.49 -13.06 -14.69
C MET A 164 4.52 -14.33 -13.83
N LYS A 165 4.80 -15.50 -14.44
CA LYS A 165 4.92 -16.77 -13.71
C LYS A 165 5.95 -16.69 -12.56
N LYS A 166 7.11 -16.08 -12.83
CA LYS A 166 8.16 -15.92 -11.81
C LYS A 166 7.72 -15.01 -10.65
N ILE A 167 7.08 -13.88 -10.97
CA ILE A 167 6.55 -12.94 -9.98
C ILE A 167 5.48 -13.61 -9.11
N ILE A 168 4.56 -14.36 -9.75
CA ILE A 168 3.49 -15.10 -9.02
C ILE A 168 4.10 -16.10 -8.04
N ASN A 169 5.11 -16.87 -8.45
CA ASN A 169 5.77 -17.85 -7.59
C ASN A 169 6.49 -17.20 -6.40
N ASP A 170 7.02 -16.00 -6.56
CA ASP A 170 7.68 -15.25 -5.49
C ASP A 170 6.67 -14.45 -4.61
N SER A 171 5.39 -14.40 -5.02
CA SER A 171 4.35 -13.62 -4.34
C SER A 171 3.68 -14.40 -3.21
N HIS A 172 3.09 -13.67 -2.27
CA HIS A 172 2.26 -14.26 -1.22
C HIS A 172 1.15 -13.28 -0.81
N ASN A 173 -0.01 -13.82 -0.48
CA ASN A 173 -1.20 -13.13 0.00
C ASN A 173 -1.92 -12.23 -1.03
N MET A 174 -1.21 -11.37 -1.76
CA MET A 174 -1.78 -10.40 -2.69
C MET A 174 -0.82 -10.07 -3.83
N ILE A 175 -1.37 -9.93 -5.02
CA ILE A 175 -0.73 -9.35 -6.20
C ILE A 175 -1.61 -8.19 -6.66
N TYR A 176 -1.00 -7.11 -7.10
CA TYR A 176 -1.69 -5.96 -7.65
C TYR A 176 -1.48 -5.94 -9.18
N TYR A 177 -2.57 -6.07 -9.94
CA TYR A 177 -2.52 -5.94 -11.39
C TYR A 177 -2.91 -4.53 -11.80
N ILE A 178 -1.97 -3.82 -12.42
CA ILE A 178 -2.20 -2.47 -12.96
C ILE A 178 -2.93 -2.62 -14.28
N SER A 179 -4.16 -2.13 -14.36
CA SER A 179 -5.02 -2.31 -15.54
C SER A 179 -4.77 -1.30 -16.67
N THR A 180 -4.09 -0.20 -16.38
CA THR A 180 -3.85 0.90 -17.34
C THR A 180 -2.37 1.13 -17.57
N LEU A 181 -2.01 1.48 -18.81
CA LEU A 181 -0.68 2.01 -19.14
C LEU A 181 -0.72 3.52 -18.96
N GLY A 182 0.07 4.05 -18.05
CA GLY A 182 0.13 5.48 -17.73
C GLY A 182 -0.07 5.78 -16.24
N THR A 183 -0.19 7.06 -15.92
CA THR A 183 -0.38 7.52 -14.54
C THR A 183 -1.81 7.33 -14.07
N THR A 184 -2.01 7.24 -12.76
CA THR A 184 -3.32 7.09 -12.12
C THR A 184 -4.29 8.18 -12.59
N GLY A 185 -5.52 7.79 -12.98
CA GLY A 185 -6.56 8.71 -13.47
C GLY A 185 -6.56 8.94 -14.99
N SER A 186 -5.68 8.28 -15.75
CA SER A 186 -5.78 8.24 -17.22
C SER A 186 -6.99 7.41 -17.66
N LYS A 187 -7.64 7.82 -18.78
CA LYS A 187 -8.81 7.09 -19.32
C LYS A 187 -8.41 5.67 -19.73
N LEU A 188 -9.20 4.70 -19.27
CA LEU A 188 -9.07 3.30 -19.70
C LEU A 188 -9.41 3.22 -21.20
N LYS A 189 -8.44 2.91 -22.03
CA LYS A 189 -8.71 2.48 -23.41
C LYS A 189 -8.90 0.96 -23.37
N LEU A 190 -10.13 0.51 -23.41
CA LEU A 190 -10.45 -0.89 -23.67
C LEU A 190 -10.11 -1.16 -25.14
N SER A 191 -9.09 -1.98 -25.37
CA SER A 191 -8.78 -2.56 -26.69
C SER A 191 -9.51 -3.86 -26.85
#